data_d2f1bf4b25369bf62db523b29f73dbb6
#
_entry.id   d2f1bf4b25369bf62db523b29f73dbb6
#
_cell.length_a   1.000
_cell.length_b   1.000
_cell.length_c   1.000
_cell.angle_alpha   90.00
_cell.angle_beta   90.00
_cell.angle_gamma   90.00
#
_symmetry.space_group_name_H-M   'P 1'
#
loop_
_entity.id
_entity.type
_entity.pdbx_description
1 polymer ?
#
loop_
_entity_poly.entity_id
_entity_poly.type
_entity_poly.pdbx_seq_one_letter_code
_entity_poly.pdbx_strand_id
1 'polypeptide(L)'
;MTVAGIPCAWWLVPEAGRHERLSRWIGTLAALHGGPVFEPHLTLALSTLPERVDVPDVRARLAAAVAVPGRTGAADEGLQSLTLNTVGLGHDPHFFRAFHLRMAPSQVERQTLAALVRVLHGVLGPAWDTRPPAFAPHVSLAYGEWTEERRRQQVRDTPIDPELARIRFDTLVGVRPRAGARTLDRVADWEIFLRLPLSQG
;
A
#
# COMPACT_ATOMS: atom_id res chain seq x y z
N MET A 1 22.11 3.04 18.96
CA MET A 1 21.43 1.78 19.36
C MET A 1 20.33 1.54 18.36
N THR A 2 20.50 0.60 17.44
CA THR A 2 19.47 0.17 16.47
C THR A 2 18.41 -0.57 17.28
N VAL A 3 17.22 0.01 17.41
CA VAL A 3 16.08 -0.71 17.99
C VAL A 3 15.79 -1.87 17.03
N ALA A 4 16.03 -3.09 17.51
CA ALA A 4 15.66 -4.29 16.78
C ALA A 4 14.13 -4.32 16.71
N GLY A 5 13.56 -3.83 15.61
CA GLY A 5 12.13 -3.77 15.42
C GLY A 5 11.67 -4.72 14.33
N ILE A 6 10.40 -5.02 14.31
CA ILE A 6 9.74 -5.87 13.31
C ILE A 6 9.35 -4.97 12.12
N PRO A 7 9.72 -5.29 10.87
CA PRO A 7 9.30 -4.51 9.72
C PRO A 7 7.78 -4.51 9.58
N CYS A 8 7.23 -3.37 9.16
CA CYS A 8 5.80 -3.18 8.94
C CYS A 8 5.59 -2.41 7.65
N ALA A 9 4.54 -2.71 6.93
CA ALA A 9 4.09 -1.94 5.78
C ALA A 9 2.71 -1.34 6.04
N TRP A 10 2.50 -0.13 5.56
CA TRP A 10 1.21 0.56 5.53
C TRP A 10 0.72 0.64 4.11
N TRP A 11 -0.47 0.12 3.88
CA TRP A 11 -1.08 0.03 2.57
C TRP A 11 -2.33 0.88 2.47
N LEU A 12 -2.56 1.42 1.29
CA LEU A 12 -3.87 1.89 0.86
C LEU A 12 -4.51 0.79 0.02
N VAL A 13 -5.68 0.33 0.44
CA VAL A 13 -6.44 -0.72 -0.24
C VAL A 13 -7.55 -0.07 -1.06
N PRO A 14 -7.77 -0.51 -2.31
CA PRO A 14 -8.84 0.00 -3.16
C PRO A 14 -10.24 -0.25 -2.60
N GLU A 15 -11.20 0.59 -2.97
CA GLU A 15 -12.63 0.36 -2.73
C GLU A 15 -13.10 -0.99 -3.28
N ALA A 16 -14.17 -1.55 -2.73
CA ALA A 16 -14.60 -2.94 -2.95
C ALA A 16 -14.65 -3.36 -4.44
N GLY A 17 -15.26 -2.57 -5.32
CA GLY A 17 -15.39 -2.94 -6.74
C GLY A 17 -14.05 -3.00 -7.47
N ARG A 18 -13.12 -2.07 -7.18
CA ARG A 18 -11.77 -2.06 -7.75
C ARG A 18 -10.89 -3.13 -7.12
N HIS A 19 -11.08 -3.37 -5.84
CA HIS A 19 -10.41 -4.45 -5.11
C HIS A 19 -10.72 -5.81 -5.73
N GLU A 20 -11.99 -6.14 -5.97
CA GLU A 20 -12.40 -7.43 -6.59
C GLU A 20 -11.81 -7.62 -7.99
N ARG A 21 -11.81 -6.57 -8.82
CA ARG A 21 -11.22 -6.62 -10.16
C ARG A 21 -9.72 -6.90 -10.11
N LEU A 22 -9.01 -6.17 -9.29
CA LEU A 22 -7.56 -6.34 -9.11
C LEU A 22 -7.24 -7.70 -8.51
N SER A 23 -8.01 -8.18 -7.54
CA SER A 23 -7.84 -9.52 -6.95
C SER A 23 -7.99 -10.62 -7.98
N ARG A 24 -9.01 -10.53 -8.86
CA ARG A 24 -9.18 -11.48 -9.96
C ARG A 24 -8.02 -11.44 -10.94
N TRP A 25 -7.53 -10.24 -11.26
CA TRP A 25 -6.39 -10.07 -12.18
C TRP A 25 -5.11 -10.65 -11.58
N ILE A 26 -4.81 -10.33 -10.31
CA ILE A 26 -3.68 -10.92 -9.58
C ILE A 26 -3.77 -12.45 -9.54
N GLY A 27 -4.97 -13.00 -9.24
CA GLY A 27 -5.20 -14.44 -9.25
C GLY A 27 -4.94 -15.08 -10.61
N THR A 28 -5.41 -14.44 -11.70
CA THR A 28 -5.15 -14.90 -13.07
C THR A 28 -3.66 -14.89 -13.41
N LEU A 29 -2.96 -13.81 -13.07
CA LEU A 29 -1.52 -13.70 -13.32
C LEU A 29 -0.71 -14.68 -12.48
N ALA A 30 -1.09 -14.90 -11.23
CA ALA A 30 -0.47 -15.90 -10.37
C ALA A 30 -0.64 -17.32 -10.94
N ALA A 31 -1.83 -17.65 -11.48
CA ALA A 31 -2.08 -18.94 -12.12
C ALA A 31 -1.28 -19.13 -13.42
N LEU A 32 -1.14 -18.07 -14.23
CA LEU A 32 -0.43 -18.12 -15.52
C LEU A 32 1.11 -18.15 -15.35
N HIS A 33 1.62 -17.46 -14.36
CA HIS A 33 3.06 -17.19 -14.27
C HIS A 33 3.75 -17.86 -13.09
N GLY A 34 2.98 -18.47 -12.20
CA GLY A 34 3.47 -18.90 -10.90
C GLY A 34 3.77 -17.67 -10.03
N GLY A 35 3.42 -17.72 -8.79
CA GLY A 35 3.64 -16.61 -7.86
C GLY A 35 2.56 -16.58 -6.80
N PRO A 36 2.71 -15.76 -5.77
CA PRO A 36 1.72 -15.66 -4.72
C PRO A 36 0.51 -14.85 -5.18
N VAL A 37 -0.66 -15.21 -4.66
CA VAL A 37 -1.83 -14.34 -4.64
C VAL A 37 -1.73 -13.45 -3.40
N PHE A 38 -2.00 -12.16 -3.57
CA PHE A 38 -1.92 -11.17 -2.50
C PHE A 38 -3.04 -10.14 -2.62
N GLU A 39 -3.26 -9.40 -1.54
CA GLU A 39 -4.26 -8.34 -1.53
C GLU A 39 -3.82 -7.15 -2.38
N PRO A 40 -4.67 -6.63 -3.29
CA PRO A 40 -4.37 -5.42 -4.07
C PRO A 40 -4.13 -4.22 -3.15
N HIS A 41 -3.00 -3.56 -3.30
CA HIS A 41 -2.67 -2.41 -2.47
C HIS A 41 -1.67 -1.46 -3.14
N LEU A 42 -1.65 -0.23 -2.64
CA LEU A 42 -0.59 0.73 -2.85
C LEU A 42 0.20 0.85 -1.54
N THR A 43 1.50 0.61 -1.58
CA THR A 43 2.35 0.81 -0.40
C THR A 43 2.50 2.30 -0.11
N LEU A 44 1.96 2.74 1.02
CA LEU A 44 2.01 4.14 1.47
C LEU A 44 3.30 4.45 2.24
N ALA A 45 3.70 3.55 3.13
CA ALA A 45 4.89 3.72 3.96
C ALA A 45 5.42 2.37 4.45
N LEU A 46 6.70 2.37 4.79
CA LEU A 46 7.35 1.30 5.53
C LEU A 46 7.68 1.82 6.92
N SER A 47 7.56 0.96 7.92
CA SER A 47 7.84 1.30 9.32
C SER A 47 8.55 0.14 10.00
N THR A 48 9.17 0.45 11.14
CA THR A 48 9.65 -0.56 12.07
C THR A 48 8.77 -0.53 13.32
N LEU A 49 8.15 -1.66 13.64
CA LEU A 49 7.31 -1.82 14.83
C LEU A 49 8.17 -1.94 16.09
N PRO A 50 7.77 -1.34 17.21
CA PRO A 50 8.27 -1.75 18.51
C PRO A 50 8.00 -3.23 18.79
N GLU A 51 8.81 -3.90 19.59
CA GLU A 51 8.63 -5.32 19.93
C GLU A 51 7.26 -5.63 20.57
N ARG A 52 6.70 -4.65 21.28
CA ARG A 52 5.36 -4.76 21.87
C ARG A 52 4.49 -3.66 21.30
N VAL A 53 3.51 -4.06 20.50
CA VAL A 53 2.53 -3.15 19.89
C VAL A 53 1.16 -3.44 20.48
N ASP A 54 0.57 -2.44 21.10
CA ASP A 54 -0.84 -2.45 21.45
C ASP A 54 -1.67 -2.07 20.21
N VAL A 55 -2.14 -3.09 19.49
CA VAL A 55 -2.94 -2.89 18.27
C VAL A 55 -4.24 -2.14 18.53
N PRO A 56 -5.00 -2.41 19.62
CA PRO A 56 -6.13 -1.59 20.03
C PRO A 56 -5.80 -0.11 20.22
N ASP A 57 -4.71 0.23 20.89
CA ASP A 57 -4.27 1.64 21.06
C ASP A 57 -3.93 2.29 19.73
N VAL A 58 -3.13 1.62 18.89
CA VAL A 58 -2.79 2.11 17.54
C VAL A 58 -4.06 2.36 16.72
N ARG A 59 -5.01 1.43 16.74
CA ARG A 59 -6.30 1.59 16.05
C ARG A 59 -7.06 2.80 16.56
N ALA A 60 -7.17 2.98 17.88
CA ALA A 60 -7.92 4.09 18.48
C ALA A 60 -7.30 5.44 18.08
N ARG A 61 -5.97 5.56 18.14
CA ARG A 61 -5.26 6.78 17.76
C ARG A 61 -5.39 7.11 16.27
N LEU A 62 -5.29 6.12 15.40
CA LEU A 62 -5.49 6.30 13.95
C LEU A 62 -6.96 6.63 13.64
N ALA A 63 -7.93 5.97 14.30
CA ALA A 63 -9.34 6.26 14.13
C ALA A 63 -9.68 7.70 14.58
N ALA A 64 -9.07 8.18 15.66
CA ALA A 64 -9.21 9.58 16.08
C ALA A 64 -8.67 10.55 15.01
N ALA A 65 -7.56 10.21 14.35
CA ALA A 65 -7.00 11.02 13.27
C ALA A 65 -7.87 11.02 11.99
N VAL A 66 -8.66 9.94 11.75
CA VAL A 66 -9.66 9.89 10.68
C VAL A 66 -10.88 10.77 10.99
N ALA A 67 -11.28 10.79 12.26
CA ALA A 67 -12.53 11.44 12.70
C ALA A 67 -12.45 12.97 12.83
N VAL A 68 -11.28 13.59 12.65
CA VAL A 68 -11.13 15.06 12.73
C VAL A 68 -11.69 15.71 11.46
N PRO A 69 -12.88 16.36 11.49
CA PRO A 69 -13.39 17.09 10.35
C PRO A 69 -12.53 18.33 10.12
N GLY A 70 -12.18 18.59 8.86
CA GLY A 70 -11.35 19.67 8.39
C GLY A 70 -11.33 20.94 9.24
N ARG A 71 -10.28 21.10 10.04
CA ARG A 71 -9.87 22.42 10.49
C ARG A 71 -9.01 23.01 9.39
N THR A 72 -9.40 24.19 8.94
CA THR A 72 -8.77 24.95 7.86
C THR A 72 -7.34 25.34 8.18
N GLY A 73 -6.39 24.47 7.81
CA GLY A 73 -4.97 24.71 7.93
C GLY A 73 -4.19 23.46 7.53
N ALA A 74 -3.07 23.61 6.84
CA ALA A 74 -2.24 22.52 6.28
C ALA A 74 -1.70 21.48 7.30
N ALA A 75 -2.09 21.56 8.56
CA ALA A 75 -1.69 20.65 9.64
C ALA A 75 -2.82 19.72 10.14
N ASP A 76 -4.06 19.88 9.65
CA ASP A 76 -5.25 19.21 10.19
C ASP A 76 -5.98 18.33 9.16
N GLU A 77 -5.30 17.90 8.10
CA GLU A 77 -5.87 16.95 7.14
C GLU A 77 -5.95 15.56 7.79
N GLY A 78 -7.16 15.13 8.12
CA GLY A 78 -7.41 13.76 8.60
C GLY A 78 -7.03 12.71 7.55
N LEU A 79 -7.04 11.44 7.94
CA LEU A 79 -6.81 10.32 7.03
C LEU A 79 -7.99 10.16 6.07
N GLN A 80 -7.90 10.74 4.87
CA GLN A 80 -8.96 10.77 3.87
C GLN A 80 -8.71 9.75 2.75
N SER A 81 -9.81 9.32 2.13
CA SER A 81 -9.76 8.51 0.91
C SER A 81 -9.10 9.29 -0.24
N LEU A 82 -8.43 8.58 -1.13
CA LEU A 82 -7.67 9.15 -2.23
C LEU A 82 -8.01 8.44 -3.53
N THR A 83 -8.23 9.20 -4.61
CA THR A 83 -8.42 8.64 -5.95
C THR A 83 -7.20 8.96 -6.81
N LEU A 84 -6.59 7.94 -7.43
CA LEU A 84 -5.46 8.10 -8.32
C LEU A 84 -5.77 7.62 -9.73
N ASN A 85 -5.18 8.28 -10.73
CA ASN A 85 -5.25 7.86 -12.11
C ASN A 85 -4.18 6.83 -12.42
N THR A 86 -4.55 5.79 -13.18
CA THR A 86 -3.63 4.83 -13.77
C THR A 86 -3.10 5.38 -15.09
N VAL A 87 -1.79 5.32 -15.30
CA VAL A 87 -1.13 5.84 -16.51
C VAL A 87 -0.46 4.75 -17.35
N GLY A 88 -0.62 3.51 -16.99
CA GLY A 88 -0.08 2.39 -17.74
C GLY A 88 0.42 1.26 -16.86
N LEU A 89 0.94 0.24 -17.52
CA LEU A 89 1.64 -0.87 -16.89
C LEU A 89 3.13 -0.54 -16.75
N GLY A 90 3.76 -1.14 -15.79
CA GLY A 90 5.19 -1.05 -15.55
C GLY A 90 5.77 -2.35 -15.05
N HIS A 91 7.08 -2.41 -15.08
CA HIS A 91 7.85 -3.52 -14.54
C HIS A 91 9.14 -3.02 -13.89
N ASP A 92 9.70 -3.83 -13.01
CA ASP A 92 10.94 -3.55 -12.30
C ASP A 92 11.65 -4.88 -12.02
N PRO A 93 12.99 -4.94 -11.93
CA PRO A 93 13.70 -6.18 -11.56
C PRO A 93 13.40 -6.63 -10.13
N HIS A 94 12.80 -5.80 -9.31
CA HIS A 94 12.46 -6.12 -7.93
C HIS A 94 11.31 -7.13 -7.85
N PHE A 95 11.46 -8.18 -7.04
CA PHE A 95 10.45 -9.23 -6.86
C PHE A 95 9.02 -8.69 -6.65
N PHE A 96 8.85 -7.72 -5.74
CA PHE A 96 7.54 -7.14 -5.41
C PHE A 96 7.03 -6.10 -6.43
N ARG A 97 7.76 -5.85 -7.50
CA ARG A 97 7.41 -4.90 -8.56
C ARG A 97 7.59 -5.47 -9.95
N ALA A 98 7.65 -6.81 -10.06
CA ALA A 98 7.89 -7.49 -11.32
C ALA A 98 6.90 -7.08 -12.41
N PHE A 99 5.63 -6.84 -12.04
CA PHE A 99 4.59 -6.32 -12.93
C PHE A 99 3.55 -5.52 -12.12
N HIS A 100 3.25 -4.29 -12.54
CA HIS A 100 2.42 -3.37 -11.76
C HIS A 100 1.67 -2.34 -12.60
N LEU A 101 0.57 -1.80 -12.07
CA LEU A 101 -0.07 -0.58 -12.54
C LEU A 101 0.70 0.64 -12.01
N ARG A 102 1.06 1.55 -12.91
CA ARG A 102 1.68 2.84 -12.55
C ARG A 102 0.59 3.86 -12.27
N MET A 103 0.71 4.57 -11.17
CA MET A 103 -0.15 5.66 -10.78
C MET A 103 0.52 7.01 -11.05
N ALA A 104 -0.24 7.99 -11.54
CA ALA A 104 0.25 9.36 -11.72
C ALA A 104 -0.54 10.33 -10.85
N PRO A 105 -0.12 10.54 -9.60
CA PRO A 105 -0.75 11.53 -8.74
C PRO A 105 -0.48 12.95 -9.27
N SER A 106 -1.52 13.78 -9.28
CA SER A 106 -1.43 15.23 -9.42
C SER A 106 -0.63 15.82 -8.25
N GLN A 107 -0.37 17.12 -8.29
CA GLN A 107 0.28 17.80 -7.18
C GLN A 107 -0.53 17.71 -5.88
N VAL A 108 -1.85 17.86 -5.96
CA VAL A 108 -2.75 17.75 -4.80
C VAL A 108 -2.70 16.34 -4.22
N GLU A 109 -2.81 15.31 -5.05
CA GLU A 109 -2.78 13.91 -4.60
C GLU A 109 -1.42 13.54 -3.99
N ARG A 110 -0.30 14.08 -4.51
CA ARG A 110 1.02 13.92 -3.87
C ARG A 110 1.07 14.57 -2.49
N GLN A 111 0.46 15.74 -2.33
CA GLN A 111 0.36 16.41 -1.03
C GLN A 111 -0.48 15.59 -0.05
N THR A 112 -1.60 15.03 -0.51
CA THR A 112 -2.45 14.13 0.30
C THR A 112 -1.70 12.87 0.72
N LEU A 113 -0.99 12.21 -0.20
CA LEU A 113 -0.16 11.05 0.15
C LEU A 113 0.92 11.40 1.18
N ALA A 114 1.57 12.54 1.02
CA ALA A 114 2.57 13.01 1.98
C ALA A 114 1.93 13.36 3.33
N ALA A 115 0.71 13.91 3.34
CA ALA A 115 -0.05 14.19 4.55
C ALA A 115 -0.41 12.90 5.30
N LEU A 116 -0.89 11.87 4.58
CA LEU A 116 -1.18 10.56 5.15
C LEU A 116 0.06 9.97 5.85
N VAL A 117 1.24 10.04 5.22
CA VAL A 117 2.50 9.57 5.83
C VAL A 117 2.85 10.38 7.06
N ARG A 118 2.70 11.72 7.03
CA ARG A 118 2.95 12.58 8.20
C ARG A 118 2.02 12.25 9.36
N VAL A 119 0.71 12.03 9.08
CA VAL A 119 -0.26 11.65 10.11
C VAL A 119 0.12 10.30 10.71
N LEU A 120 0.46 9.30 9.89
CA LEU A 120 0.95 8.01 10.37
C LEU A 120 2.16 8.20 11.30
N HIS A 121 3.17 8.96 10.88
CA HIS A 121 4.35 9.23 11.68
C HIS A 121 4.01 9.92 13.00
N GLY A 122 3.15 10.94 12.97
CA GLY A 122 2.71 11.67 14.15
C GLY A 122 1.91 10.81 15.13
N VAL A 123 0.99 10.01 14.61
CA VAL A 123 0.15 9.11 15.43
C VAL A 123 0.98 7.96 16.02
N LEU A 124 1.82 7.34 15.22
CA LEU A 124 2.63 6.19 15.64
C LEU A 124 3.79 6.63 16.56
N GLY A 125 4.31 7.82 16.34
CA GLY A 125 5.41 8.40 17.09
C GLY A 125 6.79 7.93 16.63
N PRO A 126 7.86 8.48 17.24
CA PRO A 126 9.24 8.29 16.78
C PRO A 126 9.77 6.86 16.96
N ALA A 127 9.11 6.02 17.77
CA ALA A 127 9.45 4.62 17.90
C ALA A 127 9.14 3.80 16.63
N TRP A 128 8.31 4.36 15.75
CA TRP A 128 7.93 3.78 14.48
C TRP A 128 8.70 4.47 13.36
N ASP A 129 9.88 4.07 13.08
CA ASP A 129 10.68 4.65 11.98
C ASP A 129 9.91 4.54 10.64
N THR A 130 8.97 5.47 10.44
CA THR A 130 8.04 5.46 9.29
C THR A 130 8.70 6.19 8.13
N ARG A 131 8.90 5.49 7.02
CA ARG A 131 9.52 6.03 5.80
C ARG A 131 8.57 5.91 4.62
N PRO A 132 8.37 6.98 3.84
CA PRO A 132 7.72 6.86 2.55
C PRO A 132 8.61 6.02 1.62
N PRO A 133 8.03 5.15 0.77
CA PRO A 133 8.78 4.54 -0.31
C PRO A 133 9.31 5.63 -1.25
N ALA A 134 10.39 5.34 -1.97
CA ALA A 134 10.81 6.19 -3.10
C ALA A 134 9.59 6.37 -4.00
N PHE A 135 9.16 7.63 -4.20
CA PHE A 135 7.79 7.96 -4.57
C PHE A 135 7.47 7.63 -6.05
N ALA A 136 7.21 6.37 -6.33
CA ALA A 136 6.58 5.90 -7.57
C ALA A 136 5.35 5.07 -7.20
N PRO A 137 4.19 5.71 -6.93
CA PRO A 137 3.00 5.01 -6.48
C PRO A 137 2.55 4.01 -7.55
N HIS A 138 2.27 2.79 -7.13
CA HIS A 138 1.89 1.69 -7.99
C HIS A 138 1.04 0.69 -7.24
N VAL A 139 0.26 -0.11 -7.98
CA VAL A 139 -0.41 -1.31 -7.50
C VAL A 139 0.23 -2.50 -8.18
N SER A 140 0.88 -3.36 -7.42
CA SER A 140 1.49 -4.58 -7.96
C SER A 140 0.41 -5.55 -8.44
N LEU A 141 0.67 -6.21 -9.57
CA LEU A 141 -0.23 -7.19 -10.19
C LEU A 141 0.37 -8.60 -10.13
N ALA A 142 1.69 -8.71 -10.15
CA ALA A 142 2.38 -9.98 -9.96
C ALA A 142 3.74 -9.75 -9.30
N TYR A 143 4.11 -10.71 -8.45
CA TYR A 143 5.43 -10.82 -7.84
C TYR A 143 6.19 -11.99 -8.45
N GLY A 144 7.48 -11.85 -8.64
CA GLY A 144 8.30 -12.93 -9.16
C GLY A 144 9.68 -12.48 -9.65
N GLU A 145 10.54 -13.47 -9.82
CA GLU A 145 11.86 -13.31 -10.42
C GLU A 145 11.76 -13.59 -11.93
N TRP A 146 11.28 -12.58 -12.67
CA TRP A 146 11.11 -12.71 -14.11
C TRP A 146 12.29 -12.13 -14.86
N THR A 147 12.64 -12.72 -16.02
CA THR A 147 13.61 -12.12 -16.93
C THR A 147 13.10 -10.78 -17.45
N GLU A 148 14.02 -9.90 -17.81
CA GLU A 148 13.67 -8.58 -18.36
C GLU A 148 12.79 -8.69 -19.60
N GLU A 149 13.08 -9.64 -20.49
CA GLU A 149 12.30 -9.87 -21.69
C GLU A 149 10.86 -10.28 -21.35
N ARG A 150 10.67 -11.20 -20.41
CA ARG A 150 9.34 -11.62 -19.94
C ARG A 150 8.56 -10.45 -19.35
N ARG A 151 9.19 -9.62 -18.53
CA ARG A 151 8.54 -8.42 -17.96
C ARG A 151 8.10 -7.46 -19.07
N ARG A 152 8.96 -7.17 -20.03
CA ARG A 152 8.63 -6.30 -21.17
C ARG A 152 7.51 -6.86 -22.02
N GLN A 153 7.54 -8.15 -22.30
CA GLN A 153 6.49 -8.83 -23.07
C GLN A 153 5.17 -8.73 -22.33
N GLN A 154 5.15 -9.01 -21.02
CA GLN A 154 3.94 -8.92 -20.20
C GLN A 154 3.30 -7.51 -20.26
N VAL A 155 4.12 -6.45 -20.21
CA VAL A 155 3.62 -5.07 -20.32
C VAL A 155 3.02 -4.80 -21.71
N ARG A 156 3.63 -5.31 -22.79
CA ARG A 156 3.13 -5.11 -24.16
C ARG A 156 1.82 -5.87 -24.42
N ASP A 157 1.73 -7.08 -23.91
CA ASP A 157 0.67 -8.03 -24.30
C ASP A 157 -0.56 -7.94 -23.38
N THR A 158 -0.46 -7.23 -22.26
CA THR A 158 -1.56 -7.13 -21.30
C THR A 158 -2.36 -5.84 -21.51
N PRO A 159 -3.64 -5.95 -21.88
CA PRO A 159 -4.53 -4.80 -21.95
C PRO A 159 -4.84 -4.30 -20.53
N ILE A 160 -4.95 -2.98 -20.40
CA ILE A 160 -5.42 -2.39 -19.14
C ILE A 160 -6.94 -2.39 -19.15
N ASP A 161 -7.55 -2.90 -18.09
CA ASP A 161 -9.00 -2.80 -17.87
C ASP A 161 -9.38 -1.31 -17.75
N PRO A 162 -10.23 -0.76 -18.64
CA PRO A 162 -10.65 0.65 -18.56
C PRO A 162 -11.29 1.03 -17.22
N GLU A 163 -11.92 0.08 -16.53
CA GLU A 163 -12.49 0.28 -15.22
C GLU A 163 -11.42 0.56 -14.14
N LEU A 164 -10.16 0.26 -14.41
CA LEU A 164 -9.02 0.56 -13.54
C LEU A 164 -8.31 1.87 -13.90
N ALA A 165 -8.86 2.66 -14.84
CA ALA A 165 -8.29 3.97 -15.20
C ALA A 165 -8.22 4.94 -14.00
N ARG A 166 -9.15 4.79 -13.05
CA ARG A 166 -9.17 5.52 -11.78
C ARG A 166 -9.44 4.57 -10.64
N ILE A 167 -8.61 4.63 -9.61
CA ILE A 167 -8.72 3.76 -8.44
C ILE A 167 -8.84 4.63 -7.20
N ARG A 168 -9.95 4.46 -6.48
CA ARG A 168 -10.16 5.06 -5.16
C ARG A 168 -9.63 4.10 -4.11
N PHE A 169 -8.84 4.65 -3.20
CA PHE A 169 -8.31 3.97 -2.03
C PHE A 169 -9.03 4.52 -0.80
N ASP A 170 -9.75 3.68 -0.09
CA ASP A 170 -10.62 4.07 1.02
C ASP A 170 -10.34 3.32 2.33
N THR A 171 -9.31 2.49 2.34
CA THR A 171 -8.95 1.70 3.51
C THR A 171 -7.44 1.73 3.75
N LEU A 172 -7.05 2.10 4.98
CA LEU A 172 -5.67 1.98 5.47
C LEU A 172 -5.48 0.61 6.11
N VAL A 173 -4.39 -0.07 5.76
CA VAL A 173 -4.07 -1.41 6.26
C VAL A 173 -2.65 -1.42 6.82
N GLY A 174 -2.49 -1.97 8.02
CA GLY A 174 -1.20 -2.27 8.63
C GLY A 174 -0.86 -3.75 8.48
N VAL A 175 0.34 -4.05 7.97
CA VAL A 175 0.83 -5.41 7.70
C VAL A 175 2.16 -5.62 8.39
N ARG A 176 2.32 -6.78 9.02
CA ARG A 176 3.55 -7.21 9.67
C ARG A 176 3.86 -8.68 9.33
N PRO A 177 5.07 -9.17 9.57
CA PRO A 177 5.35 -10.60 9.53
C PRO A 177 4.53 -11.34 10.61
N ARG A 178 4.10 -12.55 10.28
CA ARG A 178 3.48 -13.47 11.27
C ARG A 178 4.47 -13.81 12.38
N ALA A 179 3.94 -14.26 13.51
CA ALA A 179 4.76 -14.73 14.62
C ALA A 179 5.79 -15.78 14.14
N GLY A 180 7.06 -15.52 14.45
CA GLY A 180 8.19 -16.36 14.03
C GLY A 180 8.90 -15.92 12.75
N ALA A 181 8.26 -15.15 11.87
CA ALA A 181 8.89 -14.47 10.74
C ALA A 181 9.47 -13.11 11.17
N ARG A 182 10.58 -12.68 10.56
CA ARG A 182 11.24 -11.41 10.89
C ARG A 182 11.29 -10.42 9.75
N THR A 183 10.80 -10.81 8.56
CA THR A 183 10.84 -9.99 7.34
C THR A 183 9.50 -10.05 6.62
N LEU A 184 9.29 -9.12 5.70
CA LEU A 184 8.13 -9.13 4.79
C LEU A 184 8.49 -9.70 3.41
N ASP A 185 9.58 -10.47 3.29
CA ASP A 185 10.08 -10.96 2.02
C ASP A 185 9.20 -12.08 1.41
N ARG A 186 8.35 -12.70 2.23
CA ARG A 186 7.45 -13.78 1.79
C ARG A 186 6.00 -13.39 2.03
N VAL A 187 5.21 -13.39 0.96
CA VAL A 187 3.77 -13.07 1.01
C VAL A 187 3.01 -13.98 1.99
N ALA A 188 3.37 -15.26 2.04
CA ALA A 188 2.75 -16.23 2.95
C ALA A 188 2.93 -15.91 4.45
N ASP A 189 3.94 -15.10 4.77
CA ASP A 189 4.25 -14.69 6.14
C ASP A 189 3.60 -13.35 6.51
N TRP A 190 2.82 -12.75 5.62
CA TRP A 190 2.13 -11.49 5.90
C TRP A 190 0.91 -11.70 6.80
N GLU A 191 0.79 -10.85 7.80
CA GLU A 191 -0.36 -10.76 8.69
C GLU A 191 -0.89 -9.34 8.68
N ILE A 192 -2.17 -9.20 8.32
CA ILE A 192 -2.88 -7.93 8.47
C ILE A 192 -3.28 -7.80 9.94
N PHE A 193 -2.67 -6.85 10.64
CA PHE A 193 -2.98 -6.60 12.04
C PHE A 193 -3.95 -5.45 12.25
N LEU A 194 -4.15 -4.60 11.22
CA LEU A 194 -5.05 -3.46 11.29
C LEU A 194 -5.72 -3.21 9.94
N ARG A 195 -7.03 -2.90 9.97
CA ARG A 195 -7.80 -2.28 8.88
C ARG A 195 -8.58 -1.10 9.44
N LEU A 196 -8.51 0.04 8.75
CA LEU A 196 -9.19 1.25 9.13
C LEU A 196 -9.80 1.91 7.88
N PRO A 197 -11.13 2.05 7.79
CA PRO A 197 -11.76 2.86 6.75
C PRO A 197 -11.30 4.31 6.84
N LEU A 198 -11.02 4.92 5.69
CA LEU A 198 -10.69 6.33 5.59
C LEU A 198 -11.95 7.16 5.45
N SER A 199 -11.93 8.42 5.92
CA SER A 199 -13.04 9.33 5.74
C SER A 199 -13.25 9.64 4.25
N GLN A 200 -14.49 10.00 3.90
CA GLN A 200 -14.78 10.48 2.56
C GLN A 200 -14.26 11.93 2.46
N GLY A 201 -13.37 12.17 1.52
CA GLY A 201 -12.92 13.51 1.18
C GLY A 201 -13.93 14.24 0.31
#